data_da3285bdf540ad967446769dc1db3637
#
_entry.id   da3285bdf540ad967446769dc1db3637
#
_cell.length_a   1.000
_cell.length_b   1.000
_cell.length_c   1.000
_cell.angle_alpha   90.00
_cell.angle_beta   90.00
_cell.angle_gamma   90.00
#
_symmetry.space_group_name_H-M   'P 1'
#
loop_
_entity.id
_entity.type
_entity.pdbx_description
1 polymer ?
#
loop_
_entity_poly.entity_id
_entity_poly.type
_entity_poly.pdbx_seq_one_letter_code
_entity_poly.pdbx_strand_id
1 'polypeptide(L)'
;MINLVIDFNNIAMRAMYACIYMRESGVTNYDTPEECGILARKITTDIAFILHMFGPDRVIFVCDSKHPWREQLYESIPGMEYKGNRVKDEEKNWNNIFNTMNDLKDIYDKKGFITCEIEHAEADDLAALYKDALYNKRGENVVLVSSDRDWCQLIDFNTDKSNFCLVYNPIANNKGKKKIYLTEQCSEWLNAPEITNIFFNNYSKEKETIRTVSKDPKNEIEVLLPEQILTDKIVCGDDGDNVPGFYEFYQNGKKVRFTELRMKKLFEAAGITDLNGFKEKCIAGSINDYIAKLFKREINDMDSNERLMRQRRLVELNPVLFPVEETNTFASKYEPEMETTKGRITGVTSIKMEDILKDTDYVTEGYERKPRENAIFKNFDTKLLDKFVSNPLF
;
A
#
# COMPACT_ATOMS: atom_id res chain seq x y z
N MET A 1 4.61 11.35 -16.34
CA MET A 1 4.87 9.89 -16.19
C MET A 1 4.12 9.40 -14.98
N ILE A 2 3.41 8.27 -15.08
CA ILE A 2 2.74 7.60 -13.96
C ILE A 2 3.57 6.37 -13.56
N ASN A 3 4.04 6.35 -12.32
CA ASN A 3 4.71 5.20 -11.72
C ASN A 3 3.70 4.46 -10.83
N LEU A 4 3.58 3.16 -11.03
CA LEU A 4 2.71 2.30 -10.25
C LEU A 4 3.56 1.50 -9.26
N VAL A 5 3.36 1.73 -7.97
CA VAL A 5 4.03 1.01 -6.88
C VAL A 5 3.00 0.09 -6.24
N ILE A 6 3.19 -1.20 -6.40
CA ILE A 6 2.22 -2.24 -6.03
C ILE A 6 2.73 -3.02 -4.82
N ASP A 7 1.94 -3.05 -3.76
CA ASP A 7 2.09 -3.97 -2.64
C ASP A 7 1.82 -5.40 -3.12
N PHE A 8 2.88 -6.13 -3.44
CA PHE A 8 2.75 -7.46 -4.01
C PHE A 8 2.14 -8.45 -3.02
N ASN A 9 2.59 -8.41 -1.77
CA ASN A 9 2.11 -9.32 -0.74
C ASN A 9 0.64 -9.10 -0.43
N ASN A 10 0.19 -7.86 -0.35
CA ASN A 10 -1.22 -7.51 -0.14
C ASN A 10 -2.12 -8.03 -1.28
N ILE A 11 -1.71 -7.81 -2.54
CA ILE A 11 -2.46 -8.31 -3.70
C ILE A 11 -2.49 -9.84 -3.70
N ALA A 12 -1.37 -10.51 -3.44
CA ALA A 12 -1.26 -11.96 -3.45
C ALA A 12 -2.11 -12.61 -2.35
N MET A 13 -2.02 -12.11 -1.11
CA MET A 13 -2.83 -12.61 0.00
C MET A 13 -4.32 -12.43 -0.26
N ARG A 14 -4.72 -11.28 -0.80
CA ARG A 14 -6.10 -11.05 -1.20
C ARG A 14 -6.56 -12.03 -2.28
N ALA A 15 -5.74 -12.27 -3.29
CA ALA A 15 -6.05 -13.23 -4.35
C ALA A 15 -6.21 -14.64 -3.79
N MET A 16 -5.34 -15.03 -2.84
CA MET A 16 -5.40 -16.29 -2.13
C MET A 16 -6.76 -16.49 -1.44
N TYR A 17 -7.17 -15.55 -0.60
CA TYR A 17 -8.47 -15.65 0.08
C TYR A 17 -9.63 -15.60 -0.92
N ALA A 18 -9.55 -14.76 -1.95
CA ALA A 18 -10.59 -14.70 -2.98
C ALA A 18 -10.79 -16.05 -3.70
N CYS A 19 -9.71 -16.78 -4.00
CA CYS A 19 -9.80 -18.12 -4.59
C CYS A 19 -10.52 -19.11 -3.67
N ILE A 20 -10.23 -19.11 -2.37
CA ILE A 20 -10.87 -19.99 -1.39
C ILE A 20 -12.37 -19.69 -1.26
N TYR A 21 -12.73 -18.40 -1.16
CA TYR A 21 -14.14 -18.00 -1.03
C TYR A 21 -14.95 -18.19 -2.29
N MET A 22 -14.32 -18.28 -3.46
CA MET A 22 -15.00 -18.65 -4.71
C MET A 22 -15.20 -20.16 -4.77
N ARG A 23 -16.33 -20.66 -4.27
CA ARG A 23 -16.67 -22.09 -4.20
C ARG A 23 -16.47 -22.86 -5.52
N GLU A 24 -16.57 -22.16 -6.63
CA GLU A 24 -16.41 -22.74 -7.98
C GLU A 24 -14.94 -22.89 -8.40
N SER A 25 -13.99 -22.34 -7.63
CA SER A 25 -12.56 -22.44 -7.94
C SER A 25 -12.02 -23.85 -7.67
N GLY A 26 -12.63 -24.59 -6.74
CA GLY A 26 -12.11 -25.86 -6.24
C GLY A 26 -10.91 -25.75 -5.32
N VAL A 27 -10.46 -24.51 -5.03
CA VAL A 27 -9.31 -24.27 -4.15
C VAL A 27 -9.74 -24.42 -2.68
N THR A 28 -8.95 -25.18 -1.93
CA THR A 28 -9.18 -25.40 -0.49
C THR A 28 -8.03 -24.93 0.37
N ASN A 29 -6.85 -25.49 0.19
CA ASN A 29 -5.70 -25.30 1.08
C ASN A 29 -4.35 -25.11 0.36
N TYR A 30 -4.33 -25.13 -0.98
CA TYR A 30 -3.12 -25.00 -1.81
C TYR A 30 -2.14 -26.18 -1.72
N ASP A 31 -2.66 -27.39 -1.51
CA ASP A 31 -1.82 -28.60 -1.47
C ASP A 31 -1.41 -29.10 -2.85
N THR A 32 -2.13 -28.71 -3.90
CA THR A 32 -1.90 -29.20 -5.26
C THR A 32 -1.30 -28.16 -6.18
N PRO A 33 -0.54 -28.55 -7.21
CA PRO A 33 -0.05 -27.66 -8.25
C PRO A 33 -1.17 -26.91 -8.98
N GLU A 34 -2.32 -27.54 -9.16
CA GLU A 34 -3.49 -26.95 -9.80
C GLU A 34 -4.03 -25.76 -9.00
N GLU A 35 -4.13 -25.90 -7.67
CA GLU A 35 -4.56 -24.82 -6.78
C GLU A 35 -3.55 -23.66 -6.81
N CYS A 36 -2.26 -23.97 -6.81
CA CYS A 36 -1.19 -22.98 -6.96
C CYS A 36 -1.26 -22.26 -8.32
N GLY A 37 -1.56 -22.99 -9.39
CA GLY A 37 -1.79 -22.42 -10.72
C GLY A 37 -3.00 -21.48 -10.77
N ILE A 38 -4.07 -21.79 -10.05
CA ILE A 38 -5.25 -20.91 -9.92
C ILE A 38 -4.86 -19.62 -9.18
N LEU A 39 -4.08 -19.74 -8.10
CA LEU A 39 -3.55 -18.59 -7.36
C LEU A 39 -2.69 -17.68 -8.24
N ALA A 40 -1.71 -18.25 -8.92
CA ALA A 40 -0.81 -17.52 -9.81
C ALA A 40 -1.57 -16.73 -10.89
N ARG A 41 -2.58 -17.37 -11.53
CA ARG A 41 -3.44 -16.70 -12.50
C ARG A 41 -4.27 -15.59 -11.88
N LYS A 42 -4.81 -15.81 -10.68
CA LYS A 42 -5.64 -14.81 -10.01
C LYS A 42 -4.83 -13.57 -9.67
N ILE A 43 -3.61 -13.75 -9.10
CA ILE A 43 -2.68 -12.64 -8.81
C ILE A 43 -2.38 -11.87 -10.09
N THR A 44 -1.95 -12.58 -11.15
CA THR A 44 -1.58 -11.96 -12.42
C THR A 44 -2.76 -11.24 -13.08
N THR A 45 -3.98 -11.80 -12.96
CA THR A 45 -5.21 -11.15 -13.48
C THR A 45 -5.53 -9.87 -12.74
N ASP A 46 -5.40 -9.86 -11.42
CA ASP A 46 -5.67 -8.66 -10.60
C ASP A 46 -4.66 -7.55 -10.91
N ILE A 47 -3.39 -7.90 -11.07
CA ILE A 47 -2.34 -6.97 -11.49
C ILE A 47 -2.63 -6.42 -12.89
N ALA A 48 -2.90 -7.28 -13.86
CA ALA A 48 -3.20 -6.85 -15.23
C ALA A 48 -4.40 -5.90 -15.30
N PHE A 49 -5.43 -6.12 -14.48
CA PHE A 49 -6.56 -5.20 -14.38
C PHE A 49 -6.13 -3.82 -13.90
N ILE A 50 -5.23 -3.74 -12.91
CA ILE A 50 -4.71 -2.48 -12.38
C ILE A 50 -3.84 -1.78 -13.43
N LEU A 51 -2.97 -2.51 -14.11
CA LEU A 51 -2.15 -1.99 -15.20
C LEU A 51 -3.01 -1.40 -16.32
N HIS A 52 -4.05 -2.11 -16.72
CA HIS A 52 -4.98 -1.63 -17.74
C HIS A 52 -5.71 -0.34 -17.31
N MET A 53 -6.09 -0.26 -16.04
CA MET A 53 -6.84 0.88 -15.52
C MET A 53 -6.01 2.17 -15.52
N PHE A 54 -4.75 2.09 -15.08
CA PHE A 54 -3.89 3.27 -14.92
C PHE A 54 -3.00 3.56 -16.11
N GLY A 55 -2.75 2.59 -17.00
CA GLY A 55 -1.83 2.73 -18.12
C GLY A 55 -0.47 3.30 -17.70
N PRO A 56 0.22 2.72 -16.68
CA PRO A 56 1.39 3.32 -16.10
C PRO A 56 2.59 3.29 -17.07
N ASP A 57 3.49 4.24 -16.91
CA ASP A 57 4.75 4.26 -17.66
C ASP A 57 5.80 3.34 -17.00
N ARG A 58 5.69 3.10 -15.69
CA ARG A 58 6.58 2.21 -14.91
C ARG A 58 5.80 1.43 -13.88
N VAL A 59 6.20 0.17 -13.67
CA VAL A 59 5.62 -0.75 -12.67
C VAL A 59 6.69 -1.25 -11.74
N ILE A 60 6.41 -1.16 -10.46
CA ILE A 60 7.28 -1.55 -9.36
C ILE A 60 6.45 -2.40 -8.40
N PHE A 61 6.93 -3.61 -8.12
CA PHE A 61 6.41 -4.45 -7.05
C PHE A 61 7.29 -4.27 -5.82
N VAL A 62 6.68 -3.90 -4.71
CA VAL A 62 7.35 -3.88 -3.40
C VAL A 62 6.88 -5.08 -2.59
N CYS A 63 7.83 -5.77 -1.96
CA CYS A 63 7.60 -7.06 -1.31
C CYS A 63 8.08 -7.02 0.13
N ASP A 64 7.30 -7.63 1.03
CA ASP A 64 7.75 -7.83 2.40
C ASP A 64 8.90 -8.83 2.45
N SER A 65 9.88 -8.53 3.29
CA SER A 65 10.91 -9.48 3.66
C SER A 65 10.52 -10.25 4.94
N LYS A 66 11.33 -11.23 5.29
CA LYS A 66 11.23 -11.93 6.57
C LYS A 66 11.85 -11.06 7.67
N HIS A 67 11.30 -11.13 8.88
CA HIS A 67 11.85 -10.48 10.08
C HIS A 67 12.06 -8.97 9.90
N PRO A 68 10.95 -8.20 9.78
CA PRO A 68 11.06 -6.77 9.60
C PRO A 68 11.78 -6.11 10.78
N TRP A 69 12.55 -5.05 10.49
CA TRP A 69 13.34 -4.33 11.48
C TRP A 69 12.51 -3.81 12.67
N ARG A 70 11.21 -3.62 12.47
CA ARG A 70 10.29 -3.22 13.54
C ARG A 70 10.15 -4.29 14.63
N GLU A 71 10.39 -5.57 14.33
CA GLU A 71 10.40 -6.63 15.37
C GLU A 71 11.39 -6.30 16.48
N GLN A 72 12.56 -5.76 16.16
CA GLN A 72 13.58 -5.39 17.15
C GLN A 72 13.11 -4.27 18.09
N LEU A 73 12.22 -3.39 17.66
CA LEU A 73 11.67 -2.35 18.52
C LEU A 73 10.74 -2.93 19.60
N TYR A 74 10.14 -4.09 19.34
CA TYR A 74 9.26 -4.77 20.28
C TYR A 74 10.00 -5.53 21.37
N GLU A 75 11.27 -5.89 21.17
CA GLU A 75 12.10 -6.51 22.21
C GLU A 75 12.19 -5.63 23.46
N SER A 76 12.07 -4.30 23.31
CA SER A 76 12.06 -3.34 24.41
C SER A 76 10.69 -3.16 25.09
N ILE A 77 9.62 -3.82 24.57
CA ILE A 77 8.25 -3.69 25.10
C ILE A 77 7.82 -5.02 25.74
N PRO A 78 7.86 -5.14 27.08
CA PRO A 78 7.57 -6.39 27.74
C PRO A 78 6.18 -6.97 27.39
N GLY A 79 6.16 -8.24 26.99
CA GLY A 79 4.92 -8.97 26.71
C GLY A 79 4.21 -8.58 25.42
N MET A 80 4.88 -7.91 24.52
CA MET A 80 4.36 -7.57 23.21
C MET A 80 5.24 -8.14 22.08
N GLU A 81 4.59 -8.59 21.02
CA GLU A 81 5.24 -9.05 19.78
C GLU A 81 4.67 -8.27 18.61
N TYR A 82 5.53 -7.85 17.71
CA TYR A 82 5.12 -7.19 16.46
C TYR A 82 4.23 -8.14 15.65
N LYS A 83 3.03 -7.68 15.28
CA LYS A 83 2.03 -8.51 14.57
C LYS A 83 1.67 -9.83 15.28
N GLY A 84 1.98 -9.95 16.58
CA GLY A 84 1.78 -11.18 17.38
C GLY A 84 0.31 -11.58 17.57
N ASN A 85 -0.64 -10.69 17.26
CA ASN A 85 -2.08 -10.96 17.26
C ASN A 85 -2.56 -11.65 15.96
N ARG A 86 -1.70 -11.80 14.94
CA ARG A 86 -2.06 -12.45 13.67
C ARG A 86 -2.08 -13.96 13.84
N VAL A 87 -3.26 -14.57 13.69
CA VAL A 87 -3.43 -16.02 13.72
C VAL A 87 -3.21 -16.57 12.31
N LYS A 88 -2.25 -17.48 12.17
CA LYS A 88 -2.08 -18.23 10.92
C LYS A 88 -3.14 -19.32 10.84
N ASP A 89 -3.78 -19.41 9.70
CA ASP A 89 -4.69 -20.51 9.40
C ASP A 89 -3.84 -21.77 9.10
N GLU A 90 -3.84 -22.72 10.05
CA GLU A 90 -3.02 -23.94 9.99
C GLU A 90 -3.50 -24.92 8.89
N GLU A 91 -4.72 -24.76 8.38
CA GLU A 91 -5.26 -25.63 7.33
C GLU A 91 -4.63 -25.33 5.95
N LYS A 92 -3.95 -24.18 5.80
CA LYS A 92 -3.37 -23.76 4.51
C LYS A 92 -1.92 -24.17 4.36
N ASN A 93 -1.58 -24.61 3.16
CA ASN A 93 -0.19 -24.91 2.79
C ASN A 93 0.58 -23.62 2.48
N TRP A 94 1.02 -22.94 3.53
CA TRP A 94 1.76 -21.69 3.43
C TRP A 94 3.04 -21.81 2.62
N ASN A 95 3.70 -22.98 2.65
CA ASN A 95 4.92 -23.17 1.86
C ASN A 95 4.61 -23.09 0.36
N ASN A 96 3.57 -23.76 -0.11
CA ASN A 96 3.16 -23.70 -1.50
C ASN A 96 2.68 -22.31 -1.93
N ILE A 97 1.96 -21.62 -1.03
CA ILE A 97 1.52 -20.23 -1.28
C ILE A 97 2.73 -19.31 -1.46
N PHE A 98 3.68 -19.34 -0.53
CA PHE A 98 4.88 -18.48 -0.61
C PHE A 98 5.80 -18.87 -1.78
N ASN A 99 5.93 -20.16 -2.08
CA ASN A 99 6.66 -20.59 -3.27
C ASN A 99 6.03 -20.04 -4.55
N THR A 100 4.70 -20.12 -4.69
CA THR A 100 3.96 -19.53 -5.82
C THR A 100 4.21 -18.01 -5.93
N MET A 101 4.21 -17.31 -4.80
CA MET A 101 4.49 -15.87 -4.78
C MET A 101 5.94 -15.57 -5.20
N ASN A 102 6.91 -16.34 -4.73
CA ASN A 102 8.31 -16.18 -5.08
C ASN A 102 8.54 -16.44 -6.57
N ASP A 103 7.97 -17.52 -7.10
CA ASP A 103 8.05 -17.83 -8.53
C ASP A 103 7.48 -16.69 -9.39
N LEU A 104 6.36 -16.10 -8.97
CA LEU A 104 5.77 -14.94 -9.66
C LEU A 104 6.67 -13.71 -9.59
N LYS A 105 7.33 -13.43 -8.46
CA LYS A 105 8.32 -12.35 -8.35
C LYS A 105 9.45 -12.53 -9.36
N ASP A 106 10.01 -13.73 -9.43
CA ASP A 106 11.08 -14.08 -10.39
C ASP A 106 10.62 -13.93 -11.84
N ILE A 107 9.39 -14.36 -12.14
CA ILE A 107 8.80 -14.23 -13.47
C ILE A 107 8.65 -12.74 -13.83
N TYR A 108 8.12 -11.93 -12.93
CA TYR A 108 7.91 -10.51 -13.18
C TYR A 108 9.25 -9.78 -13.37
N ASP A 109 10.27 -10.11 -12.58
CA ASP A 109 11.62 -9.55 -12.75
C ASP A 109 12.21 -9.91 -14.11
N LYS A 110 12.14 -11.19 -14.52
CA LYS A 110 12.57 -11.65 -15.85
C LYS A 110 11.82 -11.01 -17.00
N LYS A 111 10.57 -10.64 -16.80
CA LYS A 111 9.73 -9.91 -17.77
C LYS A 111 10.00 -8.39 -17.77
N GLY A 112 10.93 -7.94 -16.97
CA GLY A 112 11.43 -6.56 -16.97
C GLY A 112 10.71 -5.61 -16.01
N PHE A 113 9.84 -6.08 -15.12
CA PHE A 113 9.31 -5.27 -14.02
C PHE A 113 10.38 -5.04 -12.95
N ILE A 114 10.24 -4.00 -12.15
CA ILE A 114 11.06 -3.83 -10.95
C ILE A 114 10.40 -4.62 -9.82
N THR A 115 11.12 -5.57 -9.24
CA THR A 115 10.69 -6.31 -8.05
C THR A 115 11.65 -5.99 -6.92
N CYS A 116 11.17 -5.21 -5.95
CA CYS A 116 11.97 -4.71 -4.83
C CYS A 116 11.66 -5.49 -3.56
N GLU A 117 12.67 -6.18 -3.07
CA GLU A 117 12.69 -6.83 -1.76
C GLU A 117 14.03 -6.54 -1.10
N ILE A 118 14.00 -5.95 0.10
CA ILE A 118 15.19 -5.63 0.88
C ILE A 118 15.07 -6.37 2.21
N GLU A 119 16.14 -7.04 2.63
CA GLU A 119 16.16 -7.78 3.88
C GLU A 119 15.77 -6.85 5.04
N HIS A 120 14.93 -7.32 5.93
CA HIS A 120 14.35 -6.60 7.06
C HIS A 120 13.41 -5.43 6.75
N ALA A 121 13.20 -5.06 5.47
CA ALA A 121 12.22 -4.04 5.11
C ALA A 121 10.83 -4.64 4.85
N GLU A 122 9.80 -3.88 5.16
CA GLU A 122 8.41 -4.17 4.79
C GLU A 122 8.04 -3.45 3.48
N ALA A 123 7.00 -3.93 2.80
CA ALA A 123 6.48 -3.27 1.59
C ALA A 123 6.13 -1.80 1.84
N ASP A 124 5.69 -1.46 3.05
CA ASP A 124 5.35 -0.10 3.48
C ASP A 124 6.58 0.82 3.47
N ASP A 125 7.73 0.31 3.96
CA ASP A 125 9.01 1.04 3.96
C ASP A 125 9.47 1.29 2.53
N LEU A 126 9.39 0.26 1.69
CA LEU A 126 9.76 0.35 0.29
C LEU A 126 8.87 1.32 -0.48
N ALA A 127 7.56 1.33 -0.21
CA ALA A 127 6.63 2.30 -0.80
C ALA A 127 7.01 3.74 -0.44
N ALA A 128 7.40 3.99 0.83
CA ALA A 128 7.85 5.30 1.28
C ALA A 128 9.16 5.73 0.59
N LEU A 129 10.11 4.81 0.42
CA LEU A 129 11.37 5.06 -0.30
C LEU A 129 11.12 5.37 -1.79
N TYR A 130 10.24 4.63 -2.44
CA TYR A 130 9.86 4.92 -3.84
C TYR A 130 9.09 6.23 -3.97
N LYS A 131 8.18 6.55 -3.03
CA LYS A 131 7.51 7.86 -3.01
C LYS A 131 8.52 8.98 -2.90
N ASP A 132 9.50 8.87 -2.02
CA ASP A 132 10.54 9.87 -1.88
C ASP A 132 11.38 10.03 -3.15
N ALA A 133 11.84 8.91 -3.73
CA ALA A 133 12.67 8.92 -4.94
C ALA A 133 11.93 9.45 -6.17
N LEU A 134 10.68 9.02 -6.38
CA LEU A 134 9.91 9.34 -7.59
C LEU A 134 9.18 10.67 -7.48
N TYR A 135 8.42 10.86 -6.40
CA TYR A 135 7.57 12.03 -6.24
C TYR A 135 8.36 13.23 -5.71
N ASN A 136 9.09 13.10 -4.59
CA ASN A 136 9.79 14.23 -3.97
C ASN A 136 11.00 14.66 -4.79
N LYS A 137 11.89 13.72 -5.13
CA LYS A 137 13.16 14.04 -5.81
C LYS A 137 12.98 14.28 -7.31
N ARG A 138 12.21 13.43 -8.01
CA ARG A 138 12.06 13.50 -9.48
C ARG A 138 10.85 14.31 -9.94
N GLY A 139 9.87 14.57 -9.08
CA GLY A 139 8.62 15.26 -9.42
C GLY A 139 7.72 14.44 -10.36
N GLU A 140 7.78 13.13 -10.28
CA GLU A 140 6.96 12.20 -11.07
C GLU A 140 5.66 11.86 -10.34
N ASN A 141 4.63 11.45 -11.08
CA ASN A 141 3.38 11.00 -10.49
C ASN A 141 3.50 9.57 -9.98
N VAL A 142 2.91 9.30 -8.82
CA VAL A 142 2.93 8.00 -8.18
C VAL A 142 1.52 7.54 -7.84
N VAL A 143 1.19 6.32 -8.21
CA VAL A 143 0.00 5.60 -7.76
C VAL A 143 0.47 4.42 -6.91
N LEU A 144 0.18 4.49 -5.64
CA LEU A 144 0.43 3.44 -4.68
C LEU A 144 -0.77 2.48 -4.67
N VAL A 145 -0.53 1.19 -4.77
CA VAL A 145 -1.59 0.18 -4.83
C VAL A 145 -1.50 -0.74 -3.63
N SER A 146 -2.33 -0.52 -2.65
CA SER A 146 -2.47 -1.37 -1.46
C SER A 146 -3.86 -1.24 -0.87
N SER A 147 -4.34 -2.26 -0.19
CA SER A 147 -5.51 -2.16 0.67
C SER A 147 -5.17 -1.70 2.08
N ASP A 148 -3.90 -1.63 2.41
CA ASP A 148 -3.44 -1.14 3.69
C ASP A 148 -3.64 0.38 3.79
N ARG A 149 -4.30 0.80 4.87
CA ARG A 149 -4.61 2.22 5.10
C ARG A 149 -3.37 3.01 5.53
N ASP A 150 -2.31 2.34 5.95
CA ASP A 150 -1.06 2.97 6.34
C ASP A 150 -0.40 3.70 5.18
N TRP A 151 -0.56 3.18 3.98
CA TRP A 151 -0.09 3.83 2.77
C TRP A 151 -0.72 5.20 2.51
N CYS A 152 -1.88 5.47 3.10
CA CYS A 152 -2.51 6.78 2.99
C CYS A 152 -1.73 7.91 3.71
N GLN A 153 -0.74 7.58 4.53
CA GLN A 153 0.23 8.56 5.06
C GLN A 153 1.11 9.17 3.96
N LEU A 154 1.24 8.47 2.83
CA LEU A 154 2.12 8.83 1.73
C LEU A 154 1.44 9.68 0.65
N ILE A 155 0.10 9.86 0.71
CA ILE A 155 -0.60 10.67 -0.29
C ILE A 155 -0.13 12.12 -0.21
N ASP A 156 -0.02 12.75 -1.40
CA ASP A 156 0.54 14.09 -1.50
C ASP A 156 0.14 14.75 -2.81
N PHE A 157 0.20 16.07 -2.88
CA PHE A 157 -0.02 16.83 -4.09
C PHE A 157 0.85 18.08 -4.11
N ASN A 158 1.68 18.20 -5.14
CA ASN A 158 2.48 19.39 -5.36
C ASN A 158 1.78 20.33 -6.36
N THR A 159 1.32 21.46 -5.86
CA THR A 159 0.55 22.44 -6.65
C THR A 159 1.38 23.07 -7.76
N ASP A 160 2.66 23.34 -7.49
CA ASP A 160 3.54 24.03 -8.44
C ASP A 160 3.88 23.18 -9.68
N LYS A 161 4.09 21.88 -9.44
CA LYS A 161 4.43 20.91 -10.49
C LYS A 161 3.21 20.15 -11.01
N SER A 162 2.06 20.26 -10.34
CA SER A 162 0.85 19.50 -10.63
C SER A 162 1.09 17.99 -10.66
N ASN A 163 2.00 17.51 -9.80
CA ASN A 163 2.24 16.07 -9.63
C ASN A 163 1.61 15.56 -8.34
N PHE A 164 1.25 14.29 -8.36
CA PHE A 164 0.48 13.63 -7.30
C PHE A 164 1.14 12.34 -6.81
N CYS A 165 0.90 12.03 -5.55
CA CYS A 165 1.00 10.69 -4.98
C CYS A 165 -0.37 10.33 -4.40
N LEU A 166 -1.01 9.29 -4.93
CA LEU A 166 -2.31 8.82 -4.47
C LEU A 166 -2.28 7.34 -4.15
N VAL A 167 -3.25 6.86 -3.35
CA VAL A 167 -3.40 5.43 -3.04
C VAL A 167 -4.67 4.90 -3.71
N TYR A 168 -4.53 3.78 -4.42
CA TYR A 168 -5.62 3.00 -4.94
C TYR A 168 -5.80 1.72 -4.11
N ASN A 169 -6.95 1.61 -3.46
CA ASN A 169 -7.35 0.40 -2.76
C ASN A 169 -8.18 -0.49 -3.69
N PRO A 170 -7.63 -1.66 -4.11
CA PRO A 170 -8.30 -2.55 -5.05
C PRO A 170 -9.44 -3.36 -4.41
N ILE A 171 -9.68 -3.25 -3.10
CA ILE A 171 -10.78 -3.94 -2.42
C ILE A 171 -12.05 -3.10 -2.55
N ALA A 172 -13.10 -3.73 -3.05
CA ALA A 172 -14.41 -3.10 -3.08
C ALA A 172 -15.02 -3.05 -1.66
N ASN A 173 -15.59 -1.90 -1.33
CA ASN A 173 -16.36 -1.72 -0.10
C ASN A 173 -17.71 -2.47 -0.17
N ASN A 174 -18.52 -2.37 0.89
CA ASN A 174 -19.86 -2.99 0.96
C ASN A 174 -20.83 -2.54 -0.14
N LYS A 175 -20.52 -1.45 -0.85
CA LYS A 175 -21.28 -0.93 -2.00
C LYS A 175 -20.69 -1.40 -3.35
N GLY A 176 -19.72 -2.29 -3.33
CA GLY A 176 -19.03 -2.78 -4.51
C GLY A 176 -18.05 -1.79 -5.14
N LYS A 177 -17.69 -0.71 -4.45
CA LYS A 177 -16.79 0.33 -4.95
C LYS A 177 -15.39 0.21 -4.36
N LYS A 178 -14.39 0.37 -5.20
CA LYS A 178 -12.98 0.50 -4.85
C LYS A 178 -12.66 1.95 -4.54
N LYS A 179 -11.62 2.22 -3.77
CA LYS A 179 -11.33 3.56 -3.30
C LYS A 179 -10.05 4.14 -3.89
N ILE A 180 -10.10 5.41 -4.21
CA ILE A 180 -8.95 6.24 -4.56
C ILE A 180 -8.81 7.27 -3.45
N TYR A 181 -7.71 7.19 -2.70
CA TYR A 181 -7.39 8.12 -1.64
C TYR A 181 -6.46 9.21 -2.15
N LEU A 182 -6.80 10.46 -1.92
CA LEU A 182 -6.02 11.62 -2.34
C LEU A 182 -6.25 12.82 -1.41
N THR A 183 -5.41 13.84 -1.54
CA THR A 183 -5.55 15.09 -0.78
C THR A 183 -6.64 15.98 -1.37
N GLU A 184 -7.13 16.96 -0.57
CA GLU A 184 -8.12 17.93 -1.01
C GLU A 184 -7.62 18.72 -2.23
N GLN A 185 -6.38 19.20 -2.19
CA GLN A 185 -5.76 19.93 -3.29
C GLN A 185 -5.69 19.10 -4.58
N CYS A 186 -5.38 17.81 -4.47
CA CYS A 186 -5.42 16.91 -5.60
C CYS A 186 -6.84 16.74 -6.16
N SER A 187 -7.85 16.62 -5.29
CA SER A 187 -9.26 16.53 -5.68
C SER A 187 -9.72 17.79 -6.41
N GLU A 188 -9.39 18.96 -5.89
CA GLU A 188 -9.70 20.25 -6.52
C GLU A 188 -9.03 20.36 -7.89
N TRP A 189 -7.74 20.03 -7.98
CA TRP A 189 -7.01 20.02 -9.24
C TRP A 189 -7.64 19.07 -10.29
N LEU A 190 -8.03 17.87 -9.89
CA LEU A 190 -8.70 16.91 -10.77
C LEU A 190 -10.02 17.46 -11.31
N ASN A 191 -10.79 18.16 -10.50
CA ASN A 191 -12.09 18.70 -10.85
C ASN A 191 -12.01 20.05 -11.60
N ALA A 192 -10.88 20.76 -11.50
CA ALA A 192 -10.71 22.03 -12.19
C ALA A 192 -10.88 21.87 -13.70
N PRO A 193 -11.66 22.75 -14.36
CA PRO A 193 -11.79 22.73 -15.81
C PRO A 193 -10.43 22.94 -16.46
N GLU A 194 -10.20 22.25 -17.58
CA GLU A 194 -9.01 22.51 -18.37
C GLU A 194 -9.09 23.91 -18.97
N ILE A 195 -8.10 24.75 -18.67
CA ILE A 195 -7.95 26.04 -19.33
C ILE A 195 -7.41 25.74 -20.72
N THR A 196 -8.32 25.65 -21.68
CA THR A 196 -7.98 25.63 -23.10
C THR A 196 -7.42 27.00 -23.48
N ASN A 197 -6.19 27.27 -23.15
CA ASN A 197 -5.47 28.40 -23.63
C ASN A 197 -4.88 27.98 -24.97
N ILE A 198 -5.26 28.67 -26.06
CA ILE A 198 -4.86 28.38 -27.46
C ILE A 198 -3.33 28.31 -27.63
N PHE A 199 -2.58 28.85 -26.68
CA PHE A 199 -1.11 28.86 -26.67
C PHE A 199 -0.44 27.87 -25.69
N PHE A 200 -1.16 27.32 -24.74
CA PHE A 200 -0.65 26.32 -23.76
C PHE A 200 -1.68 25.23 -23.61
N ASN A 201 -1.41 24.10 -24.23
CA ASN A 201 -2.19 22.88 -24.01
C ASN A 201 -1.85 22.36 -22.61
N ASN A 202 -2.59 22.77 -21.60
CA ASN A 202 -2.48 22.24 -20.22
C ASN A 202 -3.15 20.86 -20.09
N TYR A 203 -3.24 20.13 -21.20
CA TYR A 203 -3.69 18.75 -21.20
C TYR A 203 -2.59 17.87 -20.59
N SER A 204 -2.88 17.31 -19.43
CA SER A 204 -2.02 16.28 -18.83
C SER A 204 -2.68 14.91 -19.04
N LYS A 205 -1.99 14.04 -19.79
CA LYS A 205 -2.41 12.65 -19.98
C LYS A 205 -2.65 11.97 -18.63
N GLU A 206 -1.81 12.27 -17.65
CA GLU A 206 -1.88 11.73 -16.30
C GLU A 206 -3.15 12.19 -15.58
N LYS A 207 -3.48 13.48 -15.68
CA LYS A 207 -4.71 14.04 -15.12
C LYS A 207 -5.94 13.37 -15.72
N GLU A 208 -5.99 13.22 -17.03
CA GLU A 208 -7.10 12.57 -17.71
C GLU A 208 -7.22 11.09 -17.36
N THR A 209 -6.09 10.40 -17.20
CA THR A 209 -6.08 9.01 -16.72
C THR A 209 -6.77 8.90 -15.35
N ILE A 210 -6.35 9.71 -14.37
CA ILE A 210 -6.94 9.66 -13.03
C ILE A 210 -8.41 10.10 -13.05
N ARG A 211 -8.78 11.10 -13.86
CA ARG A 211 -10.18 11.48 -14.06
C ARG A 211 -11.01 10.32 -14.62
N THR A 212 -10.51 9.61 -15.61
CA THR A 212 -11.20 8.48 -16.22
C THR A 212 -11.40 7.37 -15.19
N VAL A 213 -10.36 7.04 -14.44
CA VAL A 213 -10.42 6.05 -13.37
C VAL A 213 -11.41 6.48 -12.28
N SER A 214 -11.42 7.76 -11.89
CA SER A 214 -12.32 8.27 -10.85
C SER A 214 -13.79 8.32 -11.26
N LYS A 215 -14.07 8.47 -12.57
CA LYS A 215 -15.43 8.48 -13.12
C LYS A 215 -16.01 7.07 -13.32
N ASP A 216 -15.18 6.02 -13.24
CA ASP A 216 -15.69 4.65 -13.28
C ASP A 216 -16.66 4.45 -12.09
N PRO A 217 -17.91 4.03 -12.33
CA PRO A 217 -18.89 3.83 -11.26
C PRO A 217 -18.48 2.79 -10.21
N LYS A 218 -17.48 1.98 -10.52
CA LYS A 218 -16.89 1.00 -9.59
C LYS A 218 -15.86 1.62 -8.65
N ASN A 219 -15.49 2.87 -8.85
CA ASN A 219 -14.53 3.60 -8.03
C ASN A 219 -15.20 4.73 -7.26
N GLU A 220 -14.59 5.12 -6.18
CA GLU A 220 -15.02 6.23 -5.31
C GLU A 220 -13.79 6.99 -4.83
N ILE A 221 -13.81 8.32 -4.94
CA ILE A 221 -12.78 9.17 -4.36
C ILE A 221 -13.08 9.36 -2.88
N GLU A 222 -12.06 9.19 -2.05
CA GLU A 222 -12.07 9.57 -0.64
C GLU A 222 -10.93 10.56 -0.37
N VAL A 223 -11.30 11.76 0.04
CA VAL A 223 -10.32 12.81 0.40
C VAL A 223 -9.85 12.56 1.82
N LEU A 224 -8.54 12.50 2.03
CA LEU A 224 -7.92 12.25 3.31
C LEU A 224 -6.87 13.32 3.65
N LEU A 225 -6.63 13.46 4.95
CA LEU A 225 -5.52 14.23 5.51
C LEU A 225 -4.45 13.26 6.02
N PRO A 226 -3.31 13.13 5.33
CA PRO A 226 -2.23 12.19 5.71
C PRO A 226 -1.77 12.38 7.15
N GLU A 227 -1.65 13.63 7.58
CA GLU A 227 -1.25 13.99 8.94
C GLU A 227 -2.22 13.48 10.00
N GLN A 228 -3.53 13.47 9.70
CA GLN A 228 -4.53 12.94 10.64
C GLN A 228 -4.38 11.43 10.83
N ILE A 229 -4.12 10.69 9.74
CA ILE A 229 -3.89 9.24 9.79
C ILE A 229 -2.67 8.93 10.65
N LEU A 230 -1.58 9.64 10.43
CA LEU A 230 -0.36 9.50 11.20
C LEU A 230 -0.57 9.87 12.68
N THR A 231 -1.29 10.95 12.95
CA THR A 231 -1.63 11.39 14.31
C THR A 231 -2.41 10.31 15.05
N ASP A 232 -3.44 9.75 14.42
CA ASP A 232 -4.25 8.69 15.01
C ASP A 232 -3.39 7.48 15.37
N LYS A 233 -2.48 7.06 14.48
CA LYS A 233 -1.59 5.92 14.72
C LYS A 233 -0.54 6.18 15.80
N ILE A 234 0.07 7.36 15.83
CA ILE A 234 1.03 7.72 16.88
C ILE A 234 0.34 7.75 18.25
N VAL A 235 -0.83 8.36 18.33
CA VAL A 235 -1.50 8.59 19.62
C VAL A 235 -2.34 7.39 20.07
N CYS A 236 -3.12 6.81 19.16
CA CYS A 236 -4.04 5.73 19.49
C CYS A 236 -3.43 4.33 19.32
N GLY A 237 -2.30 4.22 18.58
CA GLY A 237 -1.70 2.94 18.22
C GLY A 237 -2.42 2.27 17.04
N ASP A 238 -2.00 1.03 16.75
CA ASP A 238 -2.56 0.21 15.70
C ASP A 238 -2.82 -1.22 16.19
N ASP A 239 -4.09 -1.63 16.21
CA ASP A 239 -4.46 -3.00 16.61
C ASP A 239 -4.07 -4.03 15.53
N GLY A 240 -4.04 -3.64 14.27
CA GLY A 240 -3.67 -4.53 13.15
C GLY A 240 -2.26 -5.07 13.27
N ASP A 241 -1.34 -4.21 13.69
CA ASP A 241 0.08 -4.52 13.86
C ASP A 241 0.48 -4.70 15.34
N ASN A 242 -0.51 -4.74 16.23
CA ASN A 242 -0.30 -4.86 17.67
C ASN A 242 0.53 -3.69 18.23
N VAL A 243 0.46 -2.49 17.62
CA VAL A 243 1.16 -1.30 18.10
C VAL A 243 0.39 -0.69 19.27
N PRO A 244 1.02 -0.51 20.45
CA PRO A 244 0.37 0.12 21.58
C PRO A 244 0.06 1.58 21.30
N GLY A 245 -0.96 2.15 21.96
CA GLY A 245 -1.18 3.58 21.96
C GLY A 245 -0.05 4.32 22.68
N PHE A 246 0.05 5.64 22.44
CA PHE A 246 1.05 6.49 23.08
C PHE A 246 1.01 6.36 24.60
N TYR A 247 -0.20 6.20 25.17
CA TYR A 247 -0.42 5.86 26.57
C TYR A 247 -1.28 4.62 26.71
N GLU A 248 -0.81 3.69 27.53
CA GLU A 248 -1.57 2.53 27.92
C GLU A 248 -2.11 2.72 29.33
N PHE A 249 -3.39 2.46 29.48
CA PHE A 249 -4.05 2.49 30.78
C PHE A 249 -4.48 1.08 31.17
N TYR A 250 -4.39 0.80 32.48
CA TYR A 250 -4.99 -0.38 33.06
C TYR A 250 -6.17 0.04 33.93
N GLN A 251 -7.35 -0.52 33.68
CA GLN A 251 -8.54 -0.30 34.49
C GLN A 251 -9.07 -1.64 34.96
N ASN A 252 -9.13 -1.84 36.29
CA ASN A 252 -9.52 -3.12 36.89
C ASN A 252 -8.69 -4.31 36.37
N GLY A 253 -7.37 -4.13 36.22
CA GLY A 253 -6.45 -5.13 35.71
C GLY A 253 -6.52 -5.39 34.20
N LYS A 254 -7.40 -4.70 33.47
CA LYS A 254 -7.51 -4.81 32.02
C LYS A 254 -6.84 -3.62 31.34
N LYS A 255 -6.07 -3.88 30.28
CA LYS A 255 -5.51 -2.87 29.40
C LYS A 255 -6.64 -2.09 28.74
N VAL A 256 -6.57 -0.77 28.79
CA VAL A 256 -7.54 0.13 28.17
C VAL A 256 -6.84 0.95 27.11
N ARG A 257 -7.31 0.83 25.89
CA ARG A 257 -6.75 1.51 24.73
C ARG A 257 -6.94 3.03 24.81
N PHE A 258 -5.97 3.78 24.30
CA PHE A 258 -6.08 5.21 24.06
C PHE A 258 -6.89 5.43 22.77
N THR A 259 -8.15 5.82 22.91
CA THR A 259 -9.09 5.94 21.79
C THR A 259 -9.04 7.34 21.18
N GLU A 260 -9.53 7.50 19.94
CA GLU A 260 -9.69 8.78 19.25
C GLU A 260 -10.46 9.81 20.11
N LEU A 261 -11.50 9.39 20.85
CA LEU A 261 -12.21 10.28 21.77
C LEU A 261 -11.31 10.81 22.88
N ARG A 262 -10.40 9.97 23.41
CA ARG A 262 -9.43 10.39 24.42
C ARG A 262 -8.39 11.32 23.83
N MET A 263 -7.94 11.05 22.61
CA MET A 263 -7.02 11.91 21.87
C MET A 263 -7.64 13.30 21.68
N LYS A 264 -8.88 13.40 21.19
CA LYS A 264 -9.59 14.68 21.03
C LYS A 264 -9.66 15.47 22.33
N LYS A 265 -10.01 14.82 23.44
CA LYS A 265 -10.03 15.47 24.77
C LYS A 265 -8.65 15.95 25.23
N LEU A 266 -7.62 15.18 24.94
CA LEU A 266 -6.24 15.57 25.26
C LEU A 266 -5.82 16.79 24.44
N PHE A 267 -6.08 16.77 23.15
CA PHE A 267 -5.72 17.83 22.21
C PHE A 267 -6.44 19.13 22.57
N GLU A 268 -7.72 19.08 22.85
CA GLU A 268 -8.51 20.22 23.30
C GLU A 268 -7.95 20.81 24.62
N ALA A 269 -7.69 19.97 25.62
CA ALA A 269 -7.19 20.43 26.91
C ALA A 269 -5.77 20.98 26.85
N ALA A 270 -4.93 20.47 25.97
CA ALA A 270 -3.52 20.89 25.79
C ALA A 270 -3.36 22.00 24.74
N GLY A 271 -4.45 22.43 24.08
CA GLY A 271 -4.40 23.40 22.97
C GLY A 271 -3.62 22.88 21.75
N ILE A 272 -3.72 21.59 21.45
CA ILE A 272 -3.05 20.94 20.33
C ILE A 272 -4.01 20.92 19.14
N THR A 273 -3.58 21.42 18.00
CA THR A 273 -4.37 21.48 16.77
C THR A 273 -3.95 20.44 15.72
N ASP A 274 -2.69 20.01 15.79
CA ASP A 274 -2.07 19.15 14.79
C ASP A 274 -0.96 18.25 15.39
N LEU A 275 -0.35 17.43 14.58
CA LEU A 275 0.72 16.54 14.99
C LEU A 275 1.97 17.31 15.46
N ASN A 276 2.27 18.45 14.87
CA ASN A 276 3.44 19.23 15.24
C ASN A 276 3.27 19.81 16.66
N GLY A 277 2.10 20.35 16.97
CA GLY A 277 1.77 20.79 18.33
C GLY A 277 1.83 19.64 19.35
N PHE A 278 1.43 18.42 18.96
CA PHE A 278 1.61 17.24 19.80
C PHE A 278 3.08 16.90 20.03
N LYS A 279 3.90 16.90 18.98
CA LYS A 279 5.35 16.66 19.06
C LYS A 279 6.03 17.69 19.98
N GLU A 280 5.72 18.96 19.84
CA GLU A 280 6.27 20.03 20.70
C GLU A 280 5.94 19.80 22.18
N LYS A 281 4.70 19.41 22.51
CA LYS A 281 4.30 19.10 23.87
C LYS A 281 5.00 17.86 24.44
N CYS A 282 5.27 16.85 23.59
CA CYS A 282 6.03 15.68 23.99
C CYS A 282 7.49 16.01 24.27
N ILE A 283 8.15 16.79 23.38
CA ILE A 283 9.53 17.23 23.53
C ILE A 283 9.70 18.09 24.80
N ALA A 284 8.74 18.98 25.07
CA ALA A 284 8.74 19.81 26.26
C ALA A 284 8.39 19.04 27.56
N GLY A 285 8.02 17.75 27.47
CA GLY A 285 7.59 16.95 28.63
C GLY A 285 6.20 17.32 29.19
N SER A 286 5.59 18.40 28.71
CA SER A 286 4.33 18.93 29.25
C SER A 286 3.10 18.09 28.97
N ILE A 287 3.15 17.19 27.99
CA ILE A 287 2.03 16.31 27.63
C ILE A 287 1.63 15.38 28.79
N ASN A 288 2.60 14.95 29.59
CA ASN A 288 2.41 14.07 30.73
C ASN A 288 1.49 14.70 31.79
N ASP A 289 1.63 16.01 32.05
CA ASP A 289 0.81 16.75 33.01
C ASP A 289 -0.65 16.81 32.57
N TYR A 290 -0.90 17.02 31.28
CA TYR A 290 -2.26 17.04 30.75
C TYR A 290 -2.92 15.67 30.86
N ILE A 291 -2.18 14.59 30.58
CA ILE A 291 -2.69 13.22 30.68
C ILE A 291 -2.98 12.85 32.14
N ALA A 292 -2.04 13.14 33.05
CA ALA A 292 -2.24 12.89 34.48
C ALA A 292 -3.49 13.63 35.01
N LYS A 293 -3.67 14.88 34.63
CA LYS A 293 -4.82 15.71 35.04
C LYS A 293 -6.13 15.20 34.47
N LEU A 294 -6.19 14.89 33.17
CA LEU A 294 -7.41 14.48 32.47
C LEU A 294 -7.89 13.10 32.89
N PHE A 295 -6.94 12.17 32.99
CA PHE A 295 -7.28 10.77 33.19
C PHE A 295 -7.08 10.30 34.64
N LYS A 296 -6.62 11.21 35.52
CA LYS A 296 -6.40 10.99 36.97
C LYS A 296 -5.54 9.75 37.23
N ARG A 297 -4.42 9.62 36.53
CA ARG A 297 -3.55 8.46 36.58
C ARG A 297 -2.09 8.85 36.61
N GLU A 298 -1.30 8.08 37.33
CA GLU A 298 0.15 8.15 37.24
C GLU A 298 0.60 7.64 35.87
N ILE A 299 1.55 8.33 35.28
CA ILE A 299 2.18 7.99 34.04
C ILE A 299 3.48 7.29 34.40
N ASN A 300 3.73 6.13 33.80
CA ASN A 300 5.00 5.44 33.96
C ASN A 300 6.17 6.35 33.53
N ASP A 301 7.32 6.19 34.17
CA ASP A 301 8.52 7.05 34.13
C ASP A 301 9.20 7.24 32.77
N MET A 302 8.61 6.76 31.65
CA MET A 302 9.21 6.95 30.34
C MET A 302 9.07 8.40 29.89
N ASP A 303 10.16 9.00 29.46
CA ASP A 303 10.17 10.33 28.83
C ASP A 303 9.20 10.38 27.63
N SER A 304 8.38 11.42 27.59
CA SER A 304 7.39 11.60 26.51
C SER A 304 8.02 11.75 25.12
N ASN A 305 9.22 12.32 25.05
CA ASN A 305 9.96 12.42 23.79
C ASN A 305 10.48 11.04 23.34
N GLU A 306 11.03 10.25 24.25
CA GLU A 306 11.48 8.88 23.95
C GLU A 306 10.29 8.02 23.46
N ARG A 307 9.14 8.15 24.14
CA ARG A 307 7.90 7.47 23.75
C ARG A 307 7.41 7.91 22.36
N LEU A 308 7.46 9.21 22.07
CA LEU A 308 7.12 9.75 20.77
C LEU A 308 8.03 9.16 19.67
N MET A 309 9.34 9.16 19.89
CA MET A 309 10.30 8.62 18.92
C MET A 309 10.07 7.13 18.67
N ARG A 310 9.77 6.36 19.72
CA ARG A 310 9.40 4.95 19.57
C ARG A 310 8.15 4.79 18.73
N GLN A 311 7.07 5.52 19.02
CA GLN A 311 5.82 5.43 18.25
C GLN A 311 6.03 5.82 16.80
N ARG A 312 6.75 6.89 16.53
CA ARG A 312 7.07 7.30 15.17
C ARG A 312 7.80 6.20 14.41
N ARG A 313 8.80 5.57 15.00
CA ARG A 313 9.54 4.46 14.36
C ARG A 313 8.65 3.23 14.09
N LEU A 314 7.61 3.02 14.89
CA LEU A 314 6.69 1.89 14.70
C LEU A 314 5.68 2.12 13.58
N VAL A 315 5.20 3.36 13.40
CA VAL A 315 4.03 3.62 12.52
C VAL A 315 4.26 4.65 11.43
N GLU A 316 5.29 5.52 11.51
CA GLU A 316 5.51 6.58 10.54
C GLU A 316 6.30 6.07 9.33
N LEU A 317 5.71 6.19 8.15
CA LEU A 317 6.34 5.81 6.88
C LEU A 317 7.24 6.95 6.37
N ASN A 318 8.31 7.22 7.10
CA ASN A 318 9.26 8.29 6.80
C ASN A 318 10.67 7.71 6.66
N PRO A 319 11.30 7.77 5.46
CA PRO A 319 12.63 7.21 5.21
C PRO A 319 13.73 7.66 6.19
N VAL A 320 13.59 8.84 6.79
CA VAL A 320 14.56 9.36 7.79
C VAL A 320 14.58 8.50 9.07
N LEU A 321 13.50 7.78 9.36
CA LEU A 321 13.36 6.93 10.54
C LEU A 321 13.79 5.49 10.31
N PHE A 322 14.01 5.11 9.06
CA PHE A 322 14.36 3.74 8.68
C PHE A 322 15.83 3.44 8.99
N PRO A 323 16.19 2.19 9.21
CA PRO A 323 17.59 1.81 9.37
C PRO A 323 18.43 2.21 8.14
N VAL A 324 19.67 2.62 8.41
CA VAL A 324 20.58 3.12 7.37
C VAL A 324 20.93 2.05 6.33
N GLU A 325 20.96 0.79 6.74
CA GLU A 325 21.29 -0.32 5.89
C GLU A 325 20.26 -0.52 4.78
N GLU A 326 18.96 -0.49 5.12
CA GLU A 326 17.88 -0.61 4.15
C GLU A 326 17.83 0.57 3.20
N THR A 327 18.03 1.79 3.69
CA THR A 327 18.05 3.00 2.85
C THR A 327 19.25 3.00 1.91
N ASN A 328 20.44 2.57 2.36
CA ASN A 328 21.61 2.43 1.52
C ASN A 328 21.44 1.32 0.47
N THR A 329 20.86 0.19 0.84
CA THR A 329 20.55 -0.89 -0.10
C THR A 329 19.59 -0.41 -1.17
N PHE A 330 18.55 0.34 -0.81
CA PHE A 330 17.64 0.93 -1.77
C PHE A 330 18.36 1.89 -2.72
N ALA A 331 19.16 2.83 -2.18
CA ALA A 331 19.87 3.83 -2.96
C ALA A 331 20.90 3.23 -3.92
N SER A 332 21.57 2.14 -3.51
CA SER A 332 22.62 1.51 -4.33
C SER A 332 22.09 0.53 -5.39
N LYS A 333 20.99 -0.16 -5.09
CA LYS A 333 20.47 -1.22 -5.96
C LYS A 333 19.25 -0.76 -6.78
N TYR A 334 18.25 -0.15 -6.13
CA TYR A 334 16.95 0.11 -6.75
C TYR A 334 16.79 1.52 -7.32
N GLU A 335 17.39 2.54 -6.70
CA GLU A 335 17.39 3.89 -7.29
C GLU A 335 18.02 3.93 -8.68
N PRO A 336 19.17 3.27 -8.95
CA PRO A 336 19.73 3.19 -10.29
C PRO A 336 18.86 2.44 -11.30
N GLU A 337 18.09 1.43 -10.88
CA GLU A 337 17.19 0.72 -11.78
C GLU A 337 16.13 1.64 -12.39
N MET A 338 15.72 2.68 -11.67
CA MET A 338 14.74 3.66 -12.15
C MET A 338 15.31 4.54 -13.29
N GLU A 339 16.62 4.64 -13.45
CA GLU A 339 17.26 5.34 -14.58
C GLU A 339 17.29 4.49 -15.85
N THR A 340 17.11 3.20 -15.71
CA THR A 340 17.09 2.25 -16.83
C THR A 340 15.69 2.15 -17.45
N THR A 341 15.56 1.28 -18.44
CA THR A 341 14.27 0.89 -19.01
C THR A 341 13.54 -0.15 -18.17
N LYS A 342 14.16 -0.67 -17.10
CA LYS A 342 13.54 -1.65 -16.21
C LYS A 342 12.26 -1.09 -15.59
N GLY A 343 11.24 -1.89 -15.54
CA GLY A 343 9.90 -1.49 -15.08
C GLY A 343 9.11 -0.65 -16.08
N ARG A 344 9.71 -0.12 -17.16
CA ARG A 344 8.99 0.67 -18.16
C ARG A 344 8.11 -0.22 -19.04
N ILE A 345 6.85 0.16 -19.18
CA ILE A 345 5.88 -0.60 -19.97
C ILE A 345 6.15 -0.52 -21.47
N THR A 346 6.85 0.49 -21.97
CA THR A 346 7.21 0.62 -23.40
C THR A 346 8.01 -0.58 -23.94
N GLY A 347 8.67 -1.36 -23.06
CA GLY A 347 9.29 -2.64 -23.43
C GLY A 347 8.43 -3.87 -23.07
N VAL A 348 7.36 -3.70 -22.32
CA VAL A 348 6.52 -4.76 -21.74
C VAL A 348 5.16 -4.84 -22.44
N THR A 349 4.83 -3.90 -23.33
CA THR A 349 3.54 -3.80 -24.05
C THR A 349 3.23 -4.99 -24.95
N SER A 350 4.18 -5.88 -25.19
CA SER A 350 3.94 -7.12 -25.93
C SER A 350 3.63 -8.35 -25.04
N ILE A 351 3.65 -8.20 -23.69
CA ILE A 351 3.42 -9.31 -22.80
C ILE A 351 1.92 -9.49 -22.60
N LYS A 352 1.37 -10.48 -23.31
CA LYS A 352 0.03 -10.98 -22.97
C LYS A 352 0.10 -11.66 -21.62
N MET A 353 -0.96 -11.55 -20.81
CA MET A 353 -1.08 -12.31 -19.56
C MET A 353 -0.76 -13.79 -19.72
N GLU A 354 -1.21 -14.36 -20.85
CA GLU A 354 -0.91 -15.73 -21.25
C GLU A 354 0.58 -15.98 -21.45
N ASP A 355 1.34 -14.96 -21.90
CA ASP A 355 2.78 -15.07 -22.11
C ASP A 355 3.57 -14.95 -20.79
N ILE A 356 3.04 -14.26 -19.79
CA ILE A 356 3.67 -14.21 -18.45
C ILE A 356 3.68 -15.60 -17.79
N LEU A 357 2.60 -16.36 -18.00
CA LEU A 357 2.44 -17.68 -17.38
C LEU A 357 2.82 -18.85 -18.29
N LYS A 358 3.06 -18.63 -19.60
CA LYS A 358 3.39 -19.70 -20.56
C LYS A 358 4.69 -20.44 -20.28
N ASP A 359 5.66 -19.76 -19.68
CA ASP A 359 6.96 -20.33 -19.38
C ASP A 359 7.04 -20.89 -17.95
N THR A 360 5.89 -21.12 -17.33
CA THR A 360 5.78 -21.57 -15.93
C THR A 360 5.06 -22.89 -15.86
N ASP A 361 5.44 -23.73 -14.90
CA ASP A 361 4.74 -24.99 -14.57
C ASP A 361 3.29 -24.78 -14.08
N TYR A 362 2.84 -23.50 -13.99
CA TYR A 362 1.48 -23.13 -13.65
C TYR A 362 0.48 -23.22 -14.81
N VAL A 363 0.94 -23.57 -16.01
CA VAL A 363 0.05 -23.92 -17.14
C VAL A 363 -0.42 -25.34 -16.93
N THR A 364 -1.55 -25.51 -16.26
CA THR A 364 -2.21 -26.82 -16.25
C THR A 364 -2.70 -27.14 -17.66
N GLU A 365 -2.07 -28.12 -18.30
CA GLU A 365 -2.63 -28.76 -19.48
C GLU A 365 -4.07 -29.22 -19.15
N GLY A 366 -5.04 -28.69 -19.85
CA GLY A 366 -6.43 -29.16 -19.76
C GLY A 366 -7.39 -28.30 -18.95
N TYR A 367 -7.01 -27.12 -18.43
CA TYR A 367 -8.00 -26.21 -17.87
C TYR A 367 -8.76 -25.51 -19.02
N GLU A 368 -9.72 -26.22 -19.62
CA GLU A 368 -10.72 -25.61 -20.48
C GLU A 368 -11.59 -24.67 -19.64
N ARG A 369 -11.55 -23.36 -19.99
CA ARG A 369 -12.53 -22.40 -19.48
C ARG A 369 -13.92 -22.93 -19.77
N LYS A 370 -14.61 -23.49 -18.79
CA LYS A 370 -16.06 -23.66 -18.90
C LYS A 370 -16.66 -22.25 -19.04
N PRO A 371 -17.41 -21.97 -20.12
CA PRO A 371 -18.05 -20.67 -20.26
C PRO A 371 -18.98 -20.48 -19.06
N ARG A 372 -18.71 -19.49 -18.24
CA ARG A 372 -19.62 -19.12 -17.16
C ARG A 372 -20.78 -18.33 -17.74
N GLU A 373 -21.98 -18.90 -17.65
CA GLU A 373 -23.20 -18.22 -18.07
C GLU A 373 -23.61 -17.02 -17.18
N ASN A 374 -22.98 -16.78 -16.03
CA ASN A 374 -23.33 -15.66 -15.13
C ASN A 374 -22.09 -14.98 -14.54
N ALA A 375 -21.77 -13.87 -15.03
CA ALA A 375 -22.03 -12.50 -14.64
C ALA A 375 -20.91 -11.68 -14.01
N ILE A 376 -19.79 -12.10 -13.49
CA ILE A 376 -18.77 -11.11 -13.04
C ILE A 376 -17.61 -10.98 -14.04
N PHE A 377 -17.37 -11.99 -14.85
CA PHE A 377 -16.31 -12.03 -15.86
C PHE A 377 -16.80 -11.96 -17.32
N LYS A 378 -18.08 -11.70 -17.55
CA LYS A 378 -18.66 -11.59 -18.93
C LYS A 378 -18.05 -10.48 -19.77
N ASN A 379 -17.32 -9.53 -19.16
CA ASN A 379 -16.71 -8.38 -19.86
C ASN A 379 -15.17 -8.40 -19.84
N PHE A 380 -14.55 -9.50 -19.45
CA PHE A 380 -13.11 -9.66 -19.64
C PHE A 380 -12.88 -10.22 -21.05
N ASP A 381 -13.08 -9.35 -22.04
CA ASP A 381 -12.73 -9.63 -23.42
C ASP A 381 -11.20 -9.51 -23.51
N THR A 382 -10.53 -10.64 -23.76
CA THR A 382 -9.10 -10.68 -24.09
C THR A 382 -8.77 -9.76 -25.29
N LYS A 383 -9.75 -9.44 -26.12
CA LYS A 383 -9.65 -8.45 -27.20
C LYS A 383 -9.43 -7.01 -26.70
N LEU A 384 -9.73 -6.69 -25.45
CA LEU A 384 -9.41 -5.41 -24.85
C LEU A 384 -7.90 -5.30 -24.55
N LEU A 385 -7.26 -6.40 -24.15
CA LEU A 385 -5.81 -6.49 -24.04
C LEU A 385 -5.12 -6.41 -25.43
N ASP A 386 -5.71 -7.07 -26.43
CA ASP A 386 -5.23 -7.00 -27.83
C ASP A 386 -5.34 -5.57 -28.42
N LYS A 387 -6.35 -4.79 -28.03
CA LYS A 387 -6.45 -3.36 -28.41
C LYS A 387 -5.40 -2.47 -27.79
N PHE A 388 -4.94 -2.81 -26.59
CA PHE A 388 -3.85 -2.08 -25.94
C PHE A 388 -2.49 -2.37 -26.59
N VAL A 389 -2.32 -3.62 -27.07
CA VAL A 389 -1.08 -4.09 -27.72
C VAL A 389 -0.95 -3.63 -29.17
N SER A 390 -2.07 -3.41 -29.86
CA SER A 390 -2.09 -3.16 -31.30
C SER A 390 -2.25 -1.69 -31.72
N ASN A 391 -2.31 -0.75 -30.77
CA ASN A 391 -2.45 0.66 -31.11
C ASN A 391 -1.14 1.42 -30.85
N PRO A 392 -0.30 1.72 -31.89
CA PRO A 392 0.98 2.43 -31.73
C PRO A 392 0.83 3.93 -31.50
N LEU A 393 -0.36 4.44 -31.19
CA LEU A 393 -0.68 5.86 -31.01
C LEU A 393 -1.09 6.23 -29.58
N PHE A 394 -0.80 5.36 -28.59
CA PHE A 394 -0.92 5.72 -27.17
C PHE A 394 0.37 5.49 -26.43
#